data_5ff77cff27ad097c01845ae3d718f32c
#
_entry.id   5ff77cff27ad097c01845ae3d718f32c
#
_cell.length_a   1.000
_cell.length_b   1.000
_cell.length_c   1.000
_cell.angle_alpha   90.00
_cell.angle_beta   90.00
_cell.angle_gamma   90.00
#
_symmetry.space_group_name_H-M   'P 1'
#
loop_
_entity.id
_entity.type
_entity.pdbx_description
1 polymer ?
#
loop_
_entity_poly.entity_id
_entity_poly.type
_entity_poly.pdbx_seq_one_letter_code
_entity_poly.pdbx_strand_id
1 'polypeptide(L)'
;MTPQQRAGHFALPSKPDRNPPPAEEARRIEDKQGPLRVLVVEDDFLIAMQTEVALTAAGFEVVGPAMTAEEAVALAGEAQPTLAVMDIRLASTRDGIDAARQLYQDFAIRCIFATAHDDAHTRGRAEPYAPLGWLPKPYTMASLVAVVAEAVAELRRRP
;
A
#
# COMPACT_ATOMS: atom_id res chain seq x y z
N MET A 1 1.11 -69.04 -26.33
CA MET A 1 1.57 -68.14 -25.27
C MET A 1 1.18 -66.73 -25.64
N THR A 2 0.13 -66.21 -25.03
CA THR A 2 -0.35 -64.80 -25.21
C THR A 2 0.17 -63.97 -24.05
N PRO A 3 0.82 -62.79 -24.27
CA PRO A 3 1.19 -61.92 -23.18
C PRO A 3 -0.04 -61.08 -22.75
N GLN A 4 -0.35 -61.17 -21.47
CA GLN A 4 -1.38 -60.35 -20.85
C GLN A 4 -0.96 -58.89 -20.90
N GLN A 5 -1.80 -58.07 -21.57
CA GLN A 5 -1.73 -56.61 -21.49
C GLN A 5 -2.24 -56.17 -20.10
N ARG A 6 -1.32 -55.65 -19.27
CA ARG A 6 -1.69 -54.90 -18.06
C ARG A 6 -2.22 -53.55 -18.50
N ALA A 7 -3.53 -53.36 -18.38
CA ALA A 7 -4.14 -52.04 -18.48
C ALA A 7 -3.66 -51.15 -17.32
N GLY A 8 -2.81 -50.19 -17.63
CA GLY A 8 -2.43 -49.16 -16.66
C GLY A 8 -3.65 -48.25 -16.39
N HIS A 9 -4.09 -48.32 -15.14
CA HIS A 9 -5.07 -47.34 -14.66
C HIS A 9 -4.39 -45.98 -14.60
N PHE A 10 -4.67 -45.12 -15.58
CA PHE A 10 -4.35 -43.72 -15.51
C PHE A 10 -5.35 -43.07 -14.54
N ALA A 11 -4.93 -42.81 -13.29
CA ALA A 11 -5.69 -41.99 -12.38
C ALA A 11 -5.68 -40.55 -12.90
N LEU A 12 -6.86 -40.01 -13.25
CA LEU A 12 -7.04 -38.59 -13.56
C LEU A 12 -6.69 -37.78 -12.29
N PRO A 13 -5.97 -36.66 -12.43
CA PRO A 13 -5.72 -35.79 -11.30
C PRO A 13 -7.05 -35.28 -10.74
N SER A 14 -7.26 -35.49 -9.46
CA SER A 14 -8.40 -34.98 -8.71
C SER A 14 -8.46 -33.46 -8.89
N LYS A 15 -9.63 -32.95 -9.24
CA LYS A 15 -9.89 -31.50 -9.26
C LYS A 15 -9.55 -30.95 -7.88
N PRO A 16 -8.83 -29.80 -7.81
CA PRO A 16 -8.60 -29.18 -6.51
C PRO A 16 -9.94 -28.85 -5.85
N ASP A 17 -10.10 -29.30 -4.62
CA ASP A 17 -11.24 -28.99 -3.78
C ASP A 17 -11.41 -27.47 -3.71
N ARG A 18 -12.49 -26.96 -4.28
CA ARG A 18 -12.83 -25.53 -4.30
C ARG A 18 -13.70 -25.14 -3.10
N ASN A 19 -13.53 -25.79 -1.98
CA ASN A 19 -14.14 -25.30 -0.77
C ASN A 19 -13.34 -24.10 -0.25
N PRO A 20 -14.01 -22.96 0.03
CA PRO A 20 -13.32 -21.87 0.70
C PRO A 20 -12.77 -22.37 2.04
N PRO A 21 -11.60 -21.86 2.45
CA PRO A 21 -11.02 -22.27 3.73
C PRO A 21 -12.02 -21.98 4.88
N PRO A 22 -12.04 -22.79 5.93
CA PRO A 22 -12.85 -22.54 7.11
C PRO A 22 -12.62 -21.10 7.61
N ALA A 23 -13.65 -20.46 8.14
CA ALA A 23 -13.60 -19.07 8.61
C ALA A 23 -12.43 -18.79 9.59
N GLU A 24 -11.99 -19.79 10.34
CA GLU A 24 -10.80 -19.71 11.20
C GLU A 24 -9.49 -19.65 10.42
N GLU A 25 -9.40 -20.34 9.29
CA GLU A 25 -8.21 -20.34 8.44
C GLU A 25 -8.10 -19.05 7.62
N ALA A 26 -9.24 -18.50 7.17
CA ALA A 26 -9.33 -17.17 6.58
C ALA A 26 -8.88 -16.08 7.59
N ARG A 27 -9.33 -16.16 8.84
CA ARG A 27 -8.89 -15.26 9.92
C ARG A 27 -7.40 -15.41 10.23
N ARG A 28 -6.84 -16.62 10.20
CA ARG A 28 -5.40 -16.85 10.39
C ARG A 28 -4.56 -16.30 9.24
N ILE A 29 -5.10 -16.26 8.03
CA ILE A 29 -4.44 -15.66 6.86
C ILE A 29 -4.48 -14.12 6.98
N GLU A 30 -5.58 -13.55 7.47
CA GLU A 30 -5.69 -12.12 7.76
C GLU A 30 -4.76 -11.70 8.92
N ASP A 31 -4.68 -12.48 9.99
CA ASP A 31 -3.80 -12.24 11.13
C ASP A 31 -2.30 -12.34 10.77
N LYS A 32 -1.93 -13.09 9.73
CA LYS A 32 -0.54 -13.21 9.28
C LYS A 32 -0.03 -12.01 8.51
N GLN A 33 -0.92 -11.12 8.04
CA GLN A 33 -0.50 -9.93 7.29
C GLN A 33 -0.18 -8.73 8.19
N GLY A 34 -0.42 -8.83 9.49
CA GLY A 34 -0.19 -7.76 10.45
C GLY A 34 -1.12 -6.55 10.25
N PRO A 35 -1.04 -5.55 11.12
CA PRO A 35 -1.84 -4.34 10.98
C PRO A 35 -1.45 -3.57 9.72
N LEU A 36 -2.46 -3.02 9.04
CA LEU A 36 -2.26 -2.15 7.88
C LEU A 36 -1.75 -0.79 8.36
N ARG A 37 -0.47 -0.56 8.16
CA ARG A 37 0.23 0.66 8.56
C ARG A 37 0.31 1.63 7.40
N VAL A 38 -0.11 2.86 7.65
CA VAL A 38 -0.06 3.95 6.68
C VAL A 38 0.91 5.01 7.18
N LEU A 39 1.99 5.22 6.45
CA LEU A 39 2.91 6.33 6.71
C LEU A 39 2.29 7.62 6.19
N VAL A 40 2.17 8.62 7.05
CA VAL A 40 1.69 9.95 6.68
C VAL A 40 2.88 10.89 6.59
N VAL A 41 3.07 11.51 5.42
CA VAL A 41 4.12 12.50 5.16
C VAL A 41 3.48 13.81 4.75
N GLU A 42 3.46 14.77 5.68
CA GLU A 42 2.78 16.06 5.57
C GLU A 42 3.46 17.07 6.48
N ASP A 43 3.86 18.20 5.95
CA ASP A 43 4.52 19.26 6.73
C ASP A 43 3.54 20.26 7.40
N ASP A 44 2.28 20.29 6.98
CA ASP A 44 1.22 21.01 7.68
C ASP A 44 0.69 20.18 8.84
N PHE A 45 0.95 20.67 10.06
CA PHE A 45 0.58 19.95 11.29
C PHE A 45 -0.93 19.70 11.43
N LEU A 46 -1.78 20.66 11.02
CA LEU A 46 -3.23 20.50 11.10
C LEU A 46 -3.73 19.45 10.13
N ILE A 47 -3.24 19.45 8.89
CA ILE A 47 -3.58 18.44 7.89
C ILE A 47 -3.09 17.07 8.34
N ALA A 48 -1.88 16.98 8.87
CA ALA A 48 -1.33 15.74 9.41
C ALA A 48 -2.17 15.17 10.55
N MET A 49 -2.60 16.02 11.50
CA MET A 49 -3.50 15.59 12.59
C MET A 49 -4.85 15.09 12.09
N GLN A 50 -5.49 15.82 11.18
CA GLN A 50 -6.77 15.42 10.61
C GLN A 50 -6.66 14.09 9.86
N THR A 51 -5.57 13.91 9.12
CA THR A 51 -5.28 12.69 8.38
C THR A 51 -5.12 11.51 9.35
N GLU A 52 -4.35 11.68 10.42
CA GLU A 52 -4.16 10.66 11.44
C GLU A 52 -5.48 10.24 12.10
N VAL A 53 -6.30 11.21 12.50
CA VAL A 53 -7.61 10.93 13.11
C VAL A 53 -8.52 10.17 12.14
N ALA A 54 -8.60 10.61 10.89
CA ALA A 54 -9.45 9.97 9.88
C ALA A 54 -9.02 8.54 9.55
N LEU A 55 -7.73 8.30 9.38
CA LEU A 55 -7.19 6.97 9.09
C LEU A 55 -7.33 6.02 10.28
N THR A 56 -7.07 6.50 11.49
CA THR A 56 -7.24 5.72 12.73
C THR A 56 -8.72 5.33 12.92
N ALA A 57 -9.64 6.25 12.69
CA ALA A 57 -11.08 5.97 12.76
C ALA A 57 -11.54 4.95 11.71
N ALA A 58 -10.84 4.88 10.57
CA ALA A 58 -11.10 3.90 9.51
C ALA A 58 -10.45 2.52 9.77
N GLY A 59 -9.71 2.36 10.87
CA GLY A 59 -9.11 1.09 11.27
C GLY A 59 -7.66 0.88 10.83
N PHE A 60 -6.99 1.91 10.30
CA PHE A 60 -5.58 1.85 9.94
C PHE A 60 -4.69 2.25 11.13
N GLU A 61 -3.52 1.64 11.22
CA GLU A 61 -2.46 2.10 12.10
C GLU A 61 -1.66 3.19 11.38
N VAL A 62 -1.52 4.35 11.98
CA VAL A 62 -0.80 5.49 11.40
C VAL A 62 0.64 5.53 11.92
N VAL A 63 1.58 5.64 10.99
CA VAL A 63 3.00 5.88 11.25
C VAL A 63 3.31 7.34 10.90
N GLY A 64 4.02 8.02 11.76
CA GLY A 64 4.31 9.45 11.60
C GLY A 64 3.36 10.34 12.41
N PRO A 65 3.12 11.58 12.00
CA PRO A 65 3.52 12.16 10.70
C PRO A 65 5.02 12.41 10.55
N ALA A 66 5.52 12.24 9.33
CA ALA A 66 6.81 12.77 8.92
C ALA A 66 6.61 14.13 8.25
N MET A 67 7.46 15.08 8.58
CA MET A 67 7.37 16.46 8.04
C MET A 67 8.38 16.72 6.92
N THR A 68 9.37 15.86 6.81
CA THR A 68 10.44 15.95 5.81
C THR A 68 10.66 14.62 5.09
N ALA A 69 11.32 14.66 3.95
CA ALA A 69 11.70 13.47 3.21
C ALA A 69 12.60 12.53 4.06
N GLU A 70 13.51 13.10 4.82
CA GLU A 70 14.46 12.37 5.66
C GLU A 70 13.74 11.64 6.81
N GLU A 71 12.79 12.30 7.48
CA GLU A 71 11.95 11.68 8.50
C GLU A 71 11.09 10.55 7.93
N ALA A 72 10.54 10.76 6.73
CA ALA A 72 9.74 9.73 6.05
C ALA A 72 10.53 8.45 5.81
N VAL A 73 11.77 8.59 5.31
CA VAL A 73 12.66 7.45 5.06
C VAL A 73 13.06 6.75 6.35
N ALA A 74 13.38 7.50 7.40
CA ALA A 74 13.71 6.92 8.70
C ALA A 74 12.54 6.13 9.31
N LEU A 75 11.34 6.69 9.30
CA LEU A 75 10.13 6.02 9.80
C LEU A 75 9.75 4.79 8.96
N ALA A 76 9.94 4.86 7.65
CA ALA A 76 9.70 3.72 6.77
C ALA A 76 10.62 2.54 7.10
N GLY A 77 11.88 2.79 7.36
CA GLY A 77 12.84 1.75 7.77
C GLY A 77 12.53 1.12 9.12
N GLU A 78 12.06 1.92 10.08
CA GLU A 78 11.73 1.44 11.43
C GLU A 78 10.39 0.68 11.48
N ALA A 79 9.34 1.25 10.90
CA ALA A 79 7.97 0.77 11.06
C ALA A 79 7.49 -0.13 9.92
N GLN A 80 8.16 -0.13 8.78
CA GLN A 80 7.79 -0.90 7.59
C GLN A 80 6.30 -0.78 7.22
N PRO A 81 5.83 0.44 6.88
CA PRO A 81 4.43 0.66 6.56
C PRO A 81 4.02 -0.07 5.27
N THR A 82 2.73 -0.35 5.15
CA THR A 82 2.15 -0.99 3.97
C THR A 82 2.19 -0.07 2.75
N LEU A 83 1.90 1.21 2.97
CA LEU A 83 1.91 2.27 1.97
C LEU A 83 2.14 3.62 2.64
N ALA A 84 2.37 4.65 1.84
CA ALA A 84 2.49 6.02 2.33
C ALA A 84 1.47 6.96 1.65
N VAL A 85 0.95 7.91 2.42
CA VAL A 85 0.28 9.10 1.90
C VAL A 85 1.30 10.23 1.92
N MET A 86 1.64 10.73 0.74
CA MET A 86 2.78 11.59 0.52
C MET A 86 2.35 12.94 -0.02
N ASP A 87 2.53 14.01 0.75
CA ASP A 87 2.50 15.36 0.20
C ASP A 87 3.73 15.60 -0.68
N ILE A 88 3.53 16.18 -1.84
CA ILE A 88 4.65 16.46 -2.78
C ILE A 88 5.47 17.62 -2.27
N ARG A 89 4.83 18.70 -1.78
CA ARG A 89 5.55 19.85 -1.22
C ARG A 89 5.83 19.65 0.26
N LEU A 90 7.09 19.48 0.58
CA LEU A 90 7.57 19.33 1.96
C LEU A 90 8.47 20.51 2.34
N ALA A 91 8.63 20.72 3.65
CA ALA A 91 9.48 21.76 4.23
C ALA A 91 11.00 21.45 4.14
N SER A 92 11.41 20.64 3.19
CA SER A 92 12.81 20.27 2.96
C SER A 92 13.24 20.54 1.53
N THR A 93 14.54 20.48 1.26
CA THR A 93 15.08 20.62 -0.12
C THR A 93 14.65 19.47 -1.03
N ARG A 94 14.39 18.30 -0.46
CA ARG A 94 13.81 17.15 -1.16
C ARG A 94 12.30 17.21 -1.06
N ASP A 95 11.62 17.01 -2.18
CA ASP A 95 10.17 16.97 -2.21
C ASP A 95 9.61 15.55 -1.94
N GLY A 96 8.28 15.42 -1.94
CA GLY A 96 7.62 14.14 -1.68
C GLY A 96 7.90 13.08 -2.74
N ILE A 97 8.17 13.45 -4.00
CA ILE A 97 8.53 12.49 -5.04
C ILE A 97 9.95 11.96 -4.81
N ASP A 98 10.88 12.78 -4.36
CA ASP A 98 12.22 12.34 -3.97
C ASP A 98 12.17 11.35 -2.80
N ALA A 99 11.33 11.63 -1.80
CA ALA A 99 11.07 10.71 -0.70
C ALA A 99 10.46 9.39 -1.20
N ALA A 100 9.44 9.46 -2.05
CA ALA A 100 8.76 8.29 -2.60
C ALA A 100 9.69 7.40 -3.42
N ARG A 101 10.62 7.98 -4.17
CA ARG A 101 11.68 7.24 -4.88
C ARG A 101 12.47 6.39 -3.91
N GLN A 102 12.94 6.97 -2.82
CA GLN A 102 13.73 6.24 -1.83
C GLN A 102 12.92 5.19 -1.10
N LEU A 103 11.66 5.49 -0.72
CA LEU A 103 10.76 4.52 -0.11
C LEU A 103 10.55 3.30 -1.03
N TYR A 104 10.37 3.54 -2.32
CA TYR A 104 10.18 2.47 -3.30
C TYR A 104 11.44 1.64 -3.52
N GLN A 105 12.59 2.30 -3.72
CA GLN A 105 13.85 1.63 -4.01
C GLN A 105 14.41 0.84 -2.83
N ASP A 106 14.32 1.38 -1.62
CA ASP A 106 14.91 0.78 -0.43
C ASP A 106 13.97 -0.20 0.28
N PHE A 107 12.66 0.03 0.23
CA PHE A 107 11.68 -0.72 1.02
C PHE A 107 10.51 -1.30 0.22
N ALA A 108 10.45 -1.07 -1.07
CA ALA A 108 9.32 -1.44 -1.93
C ALA A 108 7.98 -0.84 -1.46
N ILE A 109 7.99 0.32 -0.80
CA ILE A 109 6.81 1.03 -0.35
C ILE A 109 6.32 1.95 -1.47
N ARG A 110 5.04 1.83 -1.82
CA ARG A 110 4.37 2.64 -2.82
C ARG A 110 3.56 3.75 -2.16
N CYS A 111 3.35 4.84 -2.88
CA CYS A 111 2.74 6.05 -2.34
C CYS A 111 1.43 6.43 -3.04
N ILE A 112 0.52 7.02 -2.27
CA ILE A 112 -0.55 7.88 -2.75
C ILE A 112 -0.03 9.32 -2.64
N PHE A 113 -0.10 10.08 -3.72
CA PHE A 113 0.38 11.47 -3.73
C PHE A 113 -0.76 12.47 -3.54
N ALA A 114 -0.60 13.36 -2.57
CA ALA A 114 -1.45 14.53 -2.40
C ALA A 114 -0.77 15.75 -3.06
N THR A 115 -1.47 16.41 -3.98
CA THR A 115 -0.87 17.48 -4.77
C THR A 115 -1.83 18.61 -5.08
N ALA A 116 -1.33 19.84 -5.01
CA ALA A 116 -2.02 21.02 -5.48
C ALA A 116 -1.89 21.22 -7.00
N HIS A 117 -0.90 20.59 -7.62
CA HIS A 117 -0.60 20.69 -9.04
C HIS A 117 -0.48 19.30 -9.68
N ASP A 118 -1.60 18.86 -10.24
CA ASP A 118 -1.67 17.58 -10.94
C ASP A 118 -1.39 17.79 -12.44
N ASP A 119 -0.12 17.97 -12.76
CA ASP A 119 0.35 18.13 -14.13
C ASP A 119 1.15 16.93 -14.64
N ALA A 120 1.31 16.87 -15.97
CA ALA A 120 2.00 15.77 -16.63
C ALA A 120 3.47 15.62 -16.19
N HIS A 121 4.14 16.73 -15.88
CA HIS A 121 5.52 16.72 -15.40
C HIS A 121 5.63 16.06 -14.02
N THR A 122 4.77 16.44 -13.09
CA THR A 122 4.72 15.87 -11.74
C THR A 122 4.39 14.37 -11.78
N ARG A 123 3.39 13.99 -12.56
CA ARG A 123 3.04 12.57 -12.75
C ARG A 123 4.16 11.77 -13.39
N GLY A 124 4.83 12.32 -14.38
CA GLY A 124 5.96 11.68 -15.04
C GLY A 124 7.14 11.39 -14.11
N ARG A 125 7.41 12.29 -13.16
CA ARG A 125 8.45 12.07 -12.14
C ARG A 125 8.12 10.92 -11.19
N ALA A 126 6.86 10.73 -10.85
CA ALA A 126 6.42 9.69 -9.92
C ALA A 126 6.20 8.32 -10.57
N GLU A 127 5.94 8.27 -11.86
CA GLU A 127 5.60 7.05 -12.61
C GLU A 127 6.55 5.87 -12.38
N PRO A 128 7.88 6.05 -12.35
CA PRO A 128 8.81 4.94 -12.10
C PRO A 128 8.65 4.26 -10.74
N TYR A 129 7.99 4.91 -9.80
CA TYR A 129 7.83 4.42 -8.42
C TYR A 129 6.44 3.84 -8.15
N ALA A 130 5.71 3.53 -9.21
CA ALA A 130 4.43 2.83 -9.20
C ALA A 130 3.41 3.47 -8.23
N PRO A 131 2.99 4.73 -8.44
CA PRO A 131 2.06 5.41 -7.56
C PRO A 131 0.76 4.61 -7.41
N LEU A 132 0.21 4.57 -6.20
CA LEU A 132 -1.04 3.88 -5.88
C LEU A 132 -2.27 4.74 -6.18
N GLY A 133 -2.11 6.04 -6.21
CA GLY A 133 -3.20 6.96 -6.46
C GLY A 133 -2.75 8.41 -6.34
N TRP A 134 -3.68 9.27 -6.72
CA TRP A 134 -3.51 10.71 -6.71
C TRP A 134 -4.68 11.36 -6.00
N LEU A 135 -4.39 12.29 -5.11
CA LEU A 135 -5.37 13.01 -4.31
C LEU A 135 -5.20 14.50 -4.53
N PRO A 136 -5.96 15.12 -5.47
CA PRO A 136 -5.86 16.53 -5.74
C PRO A 136 -6.30 17.38 -4.54
N LYS A 137 -5.55 18.42 -4.21
CA LYS A 137 -5.93 19.41 -3.18
C LYS A 137 -6.86 20.48 -3.78
N PRO A 138 -7.89 20.92 -3.06
CA PRO A 138 -8.31 20.46 -1.73
C PRO A 138 -9.09 19.14 -1.78
N TYR A 139 -8.91 18.30 -0.79
CA TYR A 139 -9.62 17.03 -0.65
C TYR A 139 -10.32 16.94 0.71
N THR A 140 -11.33 16.08 0.80
CA THR A 140 -11.97 15.76 2.08
C THR A 140 -11.29 14.57 2.76
N MET A 141 -11.44 14.45 4.08
CA MET A 141 -10.94 13.28 4.80
C MET A 141 -11.64 12.00 4.33
N ALA A 142 -12.91 12.07 3.94
CA ALA A 142 -13.64 10.94 3.35
C ALA A 142 -13.02 10.47 2.02
N SER A 143 -12.63 11.40 1.13
CA SER A 143 -11.94 11.03 -0.11
C SER A 143 -10.55 10.45 0.15
N LEU A 144 -9.82 10.97 1.12
CA LEU A 144 -8.53 10.41 1.54
C LEU A 144 -8.68 8.95 1.99
N VAL A 145 -9.60 8.68 2.90
CA VAL A 145 -9.87 7.33 3.40
C VAL A 145 -10.28 6.38 2.27
N ALA A 146 -11.13 6.83 1.34
CA ALA A 146 -11.55 6.04 0.19
C ALA A 146 -10.37 5.66 -0.72
N VAL A 147 -9.47 6.60 -1.02
CA VAL A 147 -8.28 6.35 -1.85
C VAL A 147 -7.31 5.39 -1.16
N VAL A 148 -7.12 5.53 0.16
CA VAL A 148 -6.29 4.60 0.93
C VAL A 148 -6.89 3.19 0.93
N ALA A 149 -8.20 3.07 1.13
CA ALA A 149 -8.88 1.77 1.09
C ALA A 149 -8.75 1.08 -0.27
N GLU A 150 -8.89 1.81 -1.38
CA GLU A 150 -8.68 1.30 -2.74
C GLU A 150 -7.23 0.86 -2.96
N ALA A 151 -6.27 1.64 -2.49
CA ALA A 151 -4.84 1.31 -2.60
C ALA A 151 -4.49 0.03 -1.83
N VAL A 152 -5.03 -0.15 -0.63
CA VAL A 152 -4.88 -1.39 0.15
C VAL A 152 -5.49 -2.58 -0.59
N ALA A 153 -6.68 -2.42 -1.17
CA ALA A 153 -7.31 -3.47 -1.96
C ALA A 153 -6.48 -3.85 -3.19
N GLU A 154 -5.87 -2.88 -3.87
CA GLU A 154 -4.95 -3.13 -4.98
C GLU A 154 -3.71 -3.92 -4.55
N LEU A 155 -3.08 -3.54 -3.44
CA LEU A 155 -1.90 -4.21 -2.90
C LEU A 155 -2.19 -5.67 -2.50
N ARG A 156 -3.38 -5.94 -1.99
CA ARG A 156 -3.83 -7.30 -1.62
C ARG A 156 -4.12 -8.20 -2.82
N ARG A 157 -4.49 -7.64 -3.96
CA ARG A 157 -4.77 -8.38 -5.20
C ARG A 157 -3.52 -8.79 -5.97
N ARG A 158 -2.40 -8.10 -5.74
CA ARG A 158 -1.11 -8.40 -6.37
C ARG A 158 -0.17 -9.00 -5.32
N PRO A 159 0.03 -10.31 -5.33
CA PRO A 159 1.00 -10.95 -4.46
C PRO A 159 2.44 -10.55 -4.79
#